data_f3d068a39b5310a2dd80bd59bf07a821
#
_entry.id   f3d068a39b5310a2dd80bd59bf07a821
#
_cell.length_a   1.000
_cell.length_b   1.000
_cell.length_c   1.000
_cell.angle_alpha   90.00
_cell.angle_beta   90.00
_cell.angle_gamma   90.00
#
_symmetry.space_group_name_H-M   'P 1'
#
loop_
_entity.id
_entity.type
_entity.pdbx_description
1 polymer ?
#
loop_
_entity_poly.entity_id
_entity_poly.type
_entity_poly.pdbx_seq_one_letter_code
_entity_poly.pdbx_strand_id
1 'polypeptide(L)'
;MKIYIVIPVHNEEVYIKDCLTSLANQSLLPEKIVVVDDNSTDNTAKIVKSLTKEFLFLKLIHKTSSNQHLPGEKVIRAFNYGLDTLDDGYDVICKFDGDLIFPKKYLETIALHFKSDSKIGMVSGHCYIQKNNAWIYEHIASKSHTRGPIKAYKKACFKSIGGLKIAVGWDSVDELMALYFDWKFYTDHRLLVKHLK
;
A
#
# COMPACT_ATOMS: atom_id res chain seq x y z
N MET A 1 13.41 2.35 11.62
CA MET A 1 13.01 1.69 10.36
C MET A 1 12.29 2.75 9.55
N LYS A 2 12.83 3.09 8.39
CA LYS A 2 12.26 4.08 7.47
C LYS A 2 11.24 3.40 6.57
N ILE A 3 9.99 3.80 6.67
CA ILE A 3 8.88 3.25 5.89
C ILE A 3 8.48 4.25 4.83
N TYR A 4 8.58 3.86 3.56
CA TYR A 4 8.09 4.63 2.43
C TYR A 4 6.80 3.98 1.92
N ILE A 5 5.86 4.81 1.47
CA ILE A 5 4.56 4.36 0.99
C ILE A 5 4.30 4.96 -0.38
N VAL A 6 3.85 4.15 -1.32
CA VAL A 6 3.34 4.62 -2.62
C VAL A 6 1.86 4.24 -2.72
N ILE A 7 1.03 5.23 -3.04
CA ILE A 7 -0.42 5.10 -3.14
C ILE A 7 -0.87 5.52 -4.54
N PRO A 8 -1.04 4.57 -5.47
CA PRO A 8 -1.71 4.83 -6.75
C PRO A 8 -3.19 5.18 -6.52
N VAL A 9 -3.68 6.23 -7.17
CA VAL A 9 -5.08 6.65 -7.06
C VAL A 9 -5.66 7.04 -8.42
N HIS A 10 -6.96 6.78 -8.59
CA HIS A 10 -7.77 7.25 -9.72
C HIS A 10 -9.23 7.43 -9.26
N ASN A 11 -9.70 8.68 -9.20
CA ASN A 11 -11.06 9.03 -8.77
C ASN A 11 -11.40 8.50 -7.35
N GLU A 12 -10.62 8.96 -6.37
CA GLU A 12 -10.73 8.58 -4.95
C GLU A 12 -11.16 9.76 -4.05
N GLU A 13 -11.84 10.80 -4.61
CA GLU A 13 -12.19 12.01 -3.85
C GLU A 13 -12.97 11.75 -2.56
N VAL A 14 -13.76 10.65 -2.52
CA VAL A 14 -14.58 10.28 -1.37
C VAL A 14 -13.74 9.74 -0.22
N TYR A 15 -12.64 9.02 -0.51
CA TYR A 15 -11.93 8.20 0.48
C TYR A 15 -10.51 8.66 0.79
N ILE A 16 -9.83 9.30 -0.18
CA ILE A 16 -8.40 9.59 -0.08
C ILE A 16 -8.02 10.45 1.13
N LYS A 17 -8.90 11.37 1.56
CA LYS A 17 -8.66 12.19 2.74
C LYS A 17 -8.56 11.34 4.00
N ASP A 18 -9.50 10.44 4.22
CA ASP A 18 -9.55 9.57 5.40
C ASP A 18 -8.39 8.58 5.40
N CYS A 19 -8.03 8.04 4.24
CA CYS A 19 -6.87 7.19 4.06
C CYS A 19 -5.58 7.91 4.51
N LEU A 20 -5.28 9.06 3.94
CA LEU A 20 -4.06 9.83 4.25
C LEU A 20 -4.06 10.31 5.71
N THR A 21 -5.20 10.73 6.24
CA THR A 21 -5.33 11.10 7.66
C THR A 21 -5.05 9.92 8.58
N SER A 22 -5.51 8.71 8.24
CA SER A 22 -5.24 7.50 9.02
C SER A 22 -3.75 7.14 9.04
N LEU A 23 -3.03 7.39 7.93
CA LEU A 23 -1.58 7.21 7.83
C LEU A 23 -0.80 8.30 8.56
N ALA A 24 -1.29 9.54 8.57
CA ALA A 24 -0.69 10.64 9.33
C ALA A 24 -0.85 10.50 10.85
N ASN A 25 -1.83 9.71 11.30
CA ASN A 25 -2.10 9.44 12.72
C ASN A 25 -1.49 8.11 13.22
N GLN A 26 -0.58 7.51 12.47
CA GLN A 26 0.10 6.28 12.91
C GLN A 26 0.99 6.52 14.14
N SER A 27 1.12 5.50 15.02
CA SER A 27 2.04 5.53 16.16
C SER A 27 3.51 5.54 15.72
N LEU A 28 3.82 4.93 14.58
CA LEU A 28 5.08 5.06 13.85
C LEU A 28 4.78 5.77 12.53
N LEU A 29 5.21 7.01 12.40
CA LEU A 29 4.97 7.80 11.19
C LEU A 29 5.75 7.24 10.00
N PRO A 30 5.19 7.29 8.78
CA PRO A 30 5.94 7.03 7.57
C PRO A 30 6.98 8.14 7.34
N GLU A 31 8.11 7.80 6.77
CA GLU A 31 9.14 8.77 6.39
C GLU A 31 8.76 9.53 5.12
N LYS A 32 8.11 8.83 4.16
CA LYS A 32 7.61 9.41 2.91
C LYS A 32 6.34 8.71 2.45
N ILE A 33 5.40 9.49 1.96
CA ILE A 33 4.23 9.01 1.21
C ILE A 33 4.24 9.70 -0.15
N VAL A 34 4.17 8.92 -1.23
CA VAL A 34 3.96 9.41 -2.59
C VAL A 34 2.59 8.95 -3.07
N VAL A 35 1.68 9.90 -3.26
CA VAL A 35 0.42 9.65 -3.95
C VAL A 35 0.63 9.86 -5.43
N VAL A 36 0.29 8.86 -6.23
CA VAL A 36 0.38 8.89 -7.70
C VAL A 36 -1.02 9.02 -8.26
N ASP A 37 -1.39 10.21 -8.66
CA ASP A 37 -2.66 10.48 -9.32
C ASP A 37 -2.59 10.09 -10.80
N ASP A 38 -3.26 9.00 -11.17
CA ASP A 38 -3.29 8.49 -12.55
C ASP A 38 -4.56 8.95 -13.27
N ASN A 39 -4.56 10.20 -13.76
CA ASN A 39 -5.64 10.81 -14.54
C ASN A 39 -6.98 10.94 -13.79
N SER A 40 -7.02 11.27 -12.51
CA SER A 40 -8.29 11.57 -11.83
C SER A 40 -9.00 12.76 -12.49
N THR A 41 -10.31 12.63 -12.64
CA THR A 41 -11.21 13.67 -13.21
C THR A 41 -12.07 14.34 -12.14
N ASP A 42 -12.04 13.83 -10.92
CA ASP A 42 -12.72 14.33 -9.72
C ASP A 42 -11.80 15.24 -8.88
N ASN A 43 -12.15 15.50 -7.61
CA ASN A 43 -11.35 16.35 -6.72
C ASN A 43 -10.18 15.63 -6.03
N THR A 44 -9.84 14.38 -6.39
CA THR A 44 -8.77 13.59 -5.75
C THR A 44 -7.47 14.39 -5.64
N ALA A 45 -6.94 14.87 -6.76
CA ALA A 45 -5.68 15.63 -6.80
C ALA A 45 -5.71 16.91 -5.95
N LYS A 46 -6.84 17.62 -5.97
CA LYS A 46 -7.03 18.86 -5.19
C LYS A 46 -7.02 18.57 -3.69
N ILE A 47 -7.67 17.48 -3.26
CA ILE A 47 -7.71 17.06 -1.86
C ILE A 47 -6.30 16.68 -1.40
N VAL A 48 -5.60 15.82 -2.14
CA VAL A 48 -4.23 15.41 -1.80
C VAL A 48 -3.30 16.64 -1.73
N LYS A 49 -3.38 17.55 -2.71
CA LYS A 49 -2.58 18.79 -2.73
C LYS A 49 -2.83 19.68 -1.51
N SER A 50 -4.05 19.71 -0.98
CA SER A 50 -4.31 20.45 0.26
C SER A 50 -3.60 19.82 1.46
N LEU A 51 -3.59 18.49 1.55
CA LEU A 51 -2.96 17.74 2.65
C LEU A 51 -1.44 17.78 2.62
N THR A 52 -0.80 18.01 1.47
CA THR A 52 0.67 18.21 1.42
C THR A 52 1.15 19.44 2.19
N LYS A 53 0.26 20.38 2.49
CA LYS A 53 0.59 21.55 3.33
C LYS A 53 0.61 21.22 4.83
N GLU A 54 -0.12 20.17 5.23
CA GLU A 54 -0.24 19.72 6.62
C GLU A 54 0.78 18.61 6.92
N PHE A 55 0.97 17.69 5.98
CA PHE A 55 1.82 16.50 6.13
C PHE A 55 3.08 16.62 5.26
N LEU A 56 4.20 17.08 5.85
CA LEU A 56 5.45 17.33 5.13
C LEU A 56 6.08 16.09 4.50
N PHE A 57 5.73 14.91 4.97
CA PHE A 57 6.15 13.63 4.39
C PHE A 57 5.30 13.18 3.18
N LEU A 58 4.24 13.93 2.85
CA LEU A 58 3.32 13.62 1.75
C LEU A 58 3.71 14.38 0.48
N LYS A 59 3.78 13.67 -0.64
CA LYS A 59 4.00 14.22 -1.98
C LYS A 59 2.92 13.75 -2.92
N LEU A 60 2.42 14.64 -3.77
CA LEU A 60 1.56 14.32 -4.90
C LEU A 60 2.37 14.38 -6.19
N ILE A 61 2.22 13.36 -7.02
CA ILE A 61 2.72 13.36 -8.40
C ILE A 61 1.60 12.94 -9.35
N HIS A 62 1.67 13.43 -10.59
CA HIS A 62 0.71 13.09 -11.63
C HIS A 62 1.34 12.18 -12.67
N LYS A 63 0.60 11.17 -13.06
CA LYS A 63 0.94 10.25 -14.14
C LYS A 63 -0.19 10.25 -15.15
N THR A 64 0.16 10.27 -16.43
CA THR A 64 -0.82 10.15 -17.52
C THR A 64 -0.75 8.74 -18.08
N SER A 65 -1.79 7.94 -17.90
CA SER A 65 -1.95 6.64 -18.54
C SER A 65 -3.03 6.66 -19.62
N SER A 66 -3.01 5.65 -20.50
CA SER A 66 -4.07 5.47 -21.50
C SER A 66 -5.41 5.12 -20.85
N ASN A 67 -6.53 5.42 -21.54
CA ASN A 67 -7.86 5.08 -21.06
C ASN A 67 -8.22 3.57 -21.20
N GLN A 68 -7.32 2.74 -21.75
CA GLN A 68 -7.55 1.31 -21.83
C GLN A 68 -7.66 0.68 -20.44
N HIS A 69 -8.70 -0.11 -20.23
CA HIS A 69 -8.85 -0.89 -19.00
C HIS A 69 -7.89 -2.09 -19.04
N LEU A 70 -6.86 -2.03 -18.18
CA LEU A 70 -5.86 -3.08 -18.03
C LEU A 70 -5.83 -3.52 -16.56
N PRO A 71 -6.64 -4.54 -16.19
CA PRO A 71 -6.72 -5.00 -14.81
C PRO A 71 -5.35 -5.37 -14.22
N GLY A 72 -5.03 -4.86 -13.03
CA GLY A 72 -3.76 -5.11 -12.34
C GLY A 72 -2.56 -4.35 -12.91
N GLU A 73 -2.53 -4.00 -14.20
CA GLU A 73 -1.36 -3.34 -14.79
C GLU A 73 -1.25 -1.86 -14.42
N LYS A 74 -2.34 -1.09 -14.52
CA LYS A 74 -2.31 0.36 -14.27
C LYS A 74 -1.84 0.69 -12.86
N VAL A 75 -2.35 -0.03 -11.87
CA VAL A 75 -1.98 0.18 -10.48
C VAL A 75 -0.50 -0.09 -10.25
N ILE A 76 0.07 -1.12 -10.88
CA ILE A 76 1.50 -1.44 -10.75
C ILE A 76 2.37 -0.45 -11.54
N ARG A 77 1.94 -0.02 -12.73
CA ARG A 77 2.65 1.03 -13.47
C ARG A 77 2.65 2.37 -12.72
N ALA A 78 1.55 2.72 -12.06
CA ALA A 78 1.47 3.91 -11.23
C ALA A 78 2.33 3.76 -9.96
N PHE A 79 2.30 2.59 -9.31
CA PHE A 79 3.19 2.29 -8.18
C PHE A 79 4.67 2.43 -8.58
N ASN A 80 5.10 1.78 -9.67
CA ASN A 80 6.50 1.85 -10.13
C ASN A 80 6.89 3.30 -10.47
N TYR A 81 6.01 4.07 -11.12
CA TYR A 81 6.24 5.48 -11.39
C TYR A 81 6.44 6.31 -10.11
N GLY A 82 5.68 6.01 -9.05
CA GLY A 82 5.85 6.64 -7.74
C GLY A 82 7.15 6.22 -7.07
N LEU A 83 7.50 4.93 -7.15
CA LEU A 83 8.72 4.37 -6.59
C LEU A 83 9.97 5.01 -7.22
N ASP A 84 9.97 5.23 -8.53
CA ASP A 84 11.09 5.83 -9.27
C ASP A 84 11.37 7.30 -8.85
N THR A 85 10.43 7.96 -8.17
CA THR A 85 10.63 9.31 -7.60
C THR A 85 11.22 9.32 -6.20
N LEU A 86 11.38 8.15 -5.57
CA LEU A 86 11.93 7.98 -4.24
C LEU A 86 13.42 7.66 -4.30
N ASP A 87 14.13 8.09 -3.26
CA ASP A 87 15.50 7.60 -3.05
C ASP A 87 15.50 6.17 -2.49
N ASP A 88 16.68 5.54 -2.48
CA ASP A 88 16.88 4.18 -1.98
C ASP A 88 17.09 4.13 -0.43
N GLY A 89 16.64 5.16 0.30
CA GLY A 89 16.85 5.32 1.74
C GLY A 89 15.86 4.56 2.65
N TYR A 90 14.89 3.83 2.09
CA TYR A 90 13.90 3.09 2.86
C TYR A 90 14.40 1.73 3.36
N ASP A 91 13.86 1.29 4.49
CA ASP A 91 13.98 -0.10 4.98
C ASP A 91 12.80 -0.96 4.53
N VAL A 92 11.63 -0.32 4.41
CA VAL A 92 10.35 -0.93 4.03
C VAL A 92 9.68 -0.08 2.98
N ILE A 93 9.19 -0.71 1.91
CA ILE A 93 8.31 -0.10 0.91
C ILE A 93 6.91 -0.68 1.00
N CYS A 94 5.89 0.17 1.03
CA CYS A 94 4.49 -0.24 1.06
C CYS A 94 3.79 0.16 -0.23
N LYS A 95 2.98 -0.75 -0.77
CA LYS A 95 1.96 -0.46 -1.77
C LYS A 95 0.61 -0.45 -1.06
N PHE A 96 -0.01 0.72 -0.97
CA PHE A 96 -1.35 0.87 -0.38
C PHE A 96 -2.33 1.45 -1.39
N ASP A 97 -3.63 1.11 -1.23
CA ASP A 97 -4.70 1.71 -2.02
C ASP A 97 -5.23 2.97 -1.31
N GLY A 98 -5.95 3.83 -2.04
CA GLY A 98 -6.38 5.15 -1.56
C GLY A 98 -7.72 5.14 -0.80
N ASP A 99 -8.41 4.01 -0.74
CA ASP A 99 -9.74 3.82 -0.15
C ASP A 99 -9.73 3.02 1.16
N LEU A 100 -8.65 3.16 1.94
CA LEU A 100 -8.39 2.38 3.14
C LEU A 100 -8.30 3.26 4.40
N ILE A 101 -8.75 2.73 5.55
CA ILE A 101 -8.47 3.32 6.86
C ILE A 101 -7.64 2.33 7.68
N PHE A 102 -6.43 2.76 8.03
CA PHE A 102 -5.48 1.95 8.78
C PHE A 102 -5.66 2.12 10.29
N PRO A 103 -5.58 1.04 11.09
CA PRO A 103 -5.55 1.14 12.55
C PRO A 103 -4.27 1.85 13.00
N LYS A 104 -4.33 2.60 14.10
CA LYS A 104 -3.26 3.49 14.60
C LYS A 104 -1.88 2.83 14.74
N LYS A 105 -1.81 1.53 14.98
CA LYS A 105 -0.55 0.79 15.17
C LYS A 105 -0.15 -0.05 13.95
N TYR A 106 -0.72 0.20 12.77
CA TYR A 106 -0.45 -0.62 11.60
C TYR A 106 1.04 -0.63 11.24
N LEU A 107 1.64 0.53 11.00
CA LEU A 107 3.05 0.64 10.60
C LEU A 107 4.02 0.19 11.70
N GLU A 108 3.70 0.48 12.97
CA GLU A 108 4.49 0.00 14.11
C GLU A 108 4.51 -1.54 14.17
N THR A 109 3.35 -2.18 14.01
CA THR A 109 3.24 -3.64 14.02
C THR A 109 3.95 -4.29 12.84
N ILE A 110 3.82 -3.70 11.63
CA ILE A 110 4.59 -4.12 10.44
C ILE A 110 6.11 -4.08 10.75
N ALA A 111 6.59 -2.98 11.33
CA ALA A 111 8.00 -2.83 11.68
C ALA A 111 8.47 -3.85 12.73
N LEU A 112 7.62 -4.20 13.69
CA LEU A 112 7.92 -5.23 14.69
C LEU A 112 8.05 -6.62 14.05
N HIS A 113 7.17 -7.00 13.12
CA HIS A 113 7.30 -8.26 12.40
C HIS A 113 8.61 -8.35 11.62
N PHE A 114 8.99 -7.30 10.89
CA PHE A 114 10.28 -7.29 10.16
C PHE A 114 11.52 -7.35 11.06
N LYS A 115 11.41 -6.90 12.32
CA LYS A 115 12.47 -7.00 13.31
C LYS A 115 12.51 -8.38 14.00
N SER A 116 11.37 -9.05 14.17
CA SER A 116 11.25 -10.30 14.92
C SER A 116 11.83 -11.52 14.18
N ASP A 117 11.77 -11.52 12.84
CA ASP A 117 12.34 -12.58 11.99
C ASP A 117 12.96 -11.95 10.74
N SER A 118 14.26 -12.17 10.56
CA SER A 118 15.00 -11.65 9.41
C SER A 118 14.52 -12.22 8.07
N LYS A 119 13.89 -13.39 8.08
CA LYS A 119 13.34 -14.07 6.90
C LYS A 119 11.96 -13.56 6.49
N ILE A 120 11.27 -12.79 7.32
CA ILE A 120 10.02 -12.14 6.91
C ILE A 120 10.34 -11.05 5.89
N GLY A 121 9.87 -11.26 4.67
CA GLY A 121 10.05 -10.35 3.52
C GLY A 121 8.81 -9.52 3.19
N MET A 122 7.61 -10.02 3.53
CA MET A 122 6.34 -9.34 3.32
C MET A 122 5.43 -9.44 4.54
N VAL A 123 4.71 -8.36 4.83
CA VAL A 123 3.71 -8.31 5.91
C VAL A 123 2.48 -7.56 5.45
N SER A 124 1.31 -8.03 5.85
CA SER A 124 0.03 -7.30 5.71
C SER A 124 -0.88 -7.52 6.91
N GLY A 125 -2.02 -6.84 6.91
CA GLY A 125 -3.16 -7.14 7.76
C GLY A 125 -4.29 -7.80 6.97
N HIS A 126 -5.51 -7.69 7.50
CA HIS A 126 -6.75 -8.11 6.86
C HIS A 126 -7.60 -6.91 6.47
N CYS A 127 -8.20 -6.98 5.27
CA CYS A 127 -9.21 -6.01 4.84
C CYS A 127 -10.60 -6.39 5.37
N TYR A 128 -11.33 -5.37 5.79
CA TYR A 128 -12.71 -5.46 6.26
C TYR A 128 -13.57 -4.49 5.47
N ILE A 129 -14.70 -4.97 4.97
CA ILE A 129 -15.70 -4.18 4.24
C ILE A 129 -16.93 -3.94 5.10
N GLN A 130 -17.65 -2.84 4.85
CA GLN A 130 -18.89 -2.56 5.54
C GLN A 130 -20.06 -3.30 4.88
N LYS A 131 -20.78 -4.12 5.66
CA LYS A 131 -22.00 -4.79 5.23
C LYS A 131 -23.03 -4.77 6.36
N ASN A 132 -24.25 -4.31 6.08
CA ASN A 132 -25.33 -4.22 7.07
C ASN A 132 -24.90 -3.51 8.37
N ASN A 133 -24.24 -2.36 8.24
CA ASN A 133 -23.69 -1.55 9.35
C ASN A 133 -22.63 -2.25 10.23
N ALA A 134 -22.10 -3.40 9.82
CA ALA A 134 -21.02 -4.10 10.49
C ALA A 134 -19.79 -4.19 9.60
N TRP A 135 -18.59 -4.16 10.22
CA TRP A 135 -17.34 -4.44 9.54
C TRP A 135 -17.11 -5.94 9.54
N ILE A 136 -17.07 -6.56 8.36
CA ILE A 136 -16.85 -7.99 8.18
C ILE A 136 -15.57 -8.22 7.40
N TYR A 137 -14.90 -9.38 7.65
CA TYR A 137 -13.74 -9.78 6.89
C TYR A 137 -14.08 -9.91 5.38
N GLU A 138 -13.22 -9.36 4.55
CA GLU A 138 -13.36 -9.43 3.09
C GLU A 138 -12.90 -10.79 2.56
N HIS A 139 -13.85 -11.69 2.31
CA HIS A 139 -13.62 -13.10 1.92
C HIS A 139 -13.30 -13.27 0.43
N ILE A 140 -12.23 -12.64 -0.09
CA ILE A 140 -11.82 -12.78 -1.51
C ILE A 140 -10.47 -13.49 -1.69
N ALA A 141 -9.79 -13.83 -0.60
CA ALA A 141 -8.51 -14.53 -0.63
C ALA A 141 -8.32 -15.39 0.63
N SER A 142 -7.31 -16.28 0.64
CA SER A 142 -6.89 -17.00 1.84
C SER A 142 -6.52 -16.02 2.95
N LYS A 143 -6.78 -16.39 4.21
CA LYS A 143 -6.39 -15.59 5.39
C LYS A 143 -4.87 -15.46 5.56
N SER A 144 -4.08 -16.34 4.96
CA SER A 144 -2.62 -16.26 4.96
C SER A 144 -2.07 -15.40 3.84
N HIS A 145 -2.88 -15.06 2.83
CA HIS A 145 -2.47 -14.22 1.70
C HIS A 145 -2.21 -12.78 2.15
N THR A 146 -1.05 -12.23 1.78
CA THR A 146 -0.76 -10.82 2.00
C THR A 146 -1.46 -9.98 0.94
N ARG A 147 -2.51 -9.29 1.35
CA ARG A 147 -3.44 -8.58 0.45
C ARG A 147 -2.76 -7.43 -0.27
N GLY A 148 -2.92 -7.42 -1.61
CA GLY A 148 -2.37 -6.39 -2.50
C GLY A 148 -2.64 -4.93 -2.10
N PRO A 149 -3.86 -4.56 -1.63
CA PRO A 149 -4.17 -3.21 -1.18
C PRO A 149 -3.35 -2.69 0.01
N ILE A 150 -2.79 -3.57 0.84
CA ILE A 150 -2.21 -3.22 2.16
C ILE A 150 -0.84 -3.88 2.40
N LYS A 151 -0.09 -4.18 1.34
CA LYS A 151 1.14 -4.97 1.39
C LYS A 151 2.38 -4.11 1.68
N ALA A 152 3.18 -4.59 2.64
CA ALA A 152 4.48 -4.03 2.98
C ALA A 152 5.60 -5.02 2.68
N TYR A 153 6.70 -4.53 2.14
CA TYR A 153 7.86 -5.31 1.73
C TYR A 153 9.12 -4.83 2.43
N LYS A 154 9.88 -5.75 3.01
CA LYS A 154 11.27 -5.49 3.40
C LYS A 154 12.10 -5.19 2.16
N LYS A 155 12.93 -4.15 2.19
CA LYS A 155 13.74 -3.72 1.04
C LYS A 155 14.51 -4.86 0.37
N ALA A 156 15.16 -5.70 1.17
CA ALA A 156 15.94 -6.83 0.64
C ALA A 156 15.05 -7.83 -0.12
N CYS A 157 13.86 -8.16 0.41
CA CYS A 157 12.89 -9.01 -0.28
C CYS A 157 12.41 -8.36 -1.57
N PHE A 158 11.99 -7.08 -1.50
CA PHE A 158 11.49 -6.34 -2.66
C PHE A 158 12.51 -6.30 -3.81
N LYS A 159 13.79 -6.11 -3.48
CA LYS A 159 14.88 -6.15 -4.47
C LYS A 159 15.12 -7.57 -5.01
N SER A 160 15.11 -8.61 -4.17
CA SER A 160 15.35 -9.99 -4.62
C SER A 160 14.24 -10.50 -5.56
N ILE A 161 12.97 -10.13 -5.34
CA ILE A 161 11.87 -10.48 -6.25
C ILE A 161 11.83 -9.62 -7.52
N GLY A 162 12.69 -8.59 -7.62
CA GLY A 162 12.75 -7.67 -8.75
C GLY A 162 11.55 -6.74 -8.84
N GLY A 163 11.00 -6.31 -7.70
CA GLY A 163 9.84 -5.41 -7.60
C GLY A 163 8.52 -6.05 -8.03
N LEU A 164 7.45 -5.24 -8.12
CA LEU A 164 6.13 -5.69 -8.52
C LEU A 164 6.05 -5.93 -10.03
N LYS A 165 5.52 -7.08 -10.43
CA LYS A 165 5.36 -7.45 -11.85
C LYS A 165 4.07 -6.87 -12.41
N ILE A 166 4.14 -6.36 -13.63
CA ILE A 166 2.97 -5.84 -14.36
C ILE A 166 2.19 -7.02 -14.92
N ALA A 167 1.28 -7.56 -14.12
CA ALA A 167 0.47 -8.73 -14.46
C ALA A 167 -0.83 -8.75 -13.66
N VAL A 168 -1.84 -9.46 -14.18
CA VAL A 168 -3.01 -9.84 -13.39
C VAL A 168 -2.57 -10.81 -12.30
N GLY A 169 -3.06 -10.63 -11.06
CA GLY A 169 -2.66 -11.47 -9.91
C GLY A 169 -1.23 -11.21 -9.42
N TRP A 170 -0.69 -10.02 -9.69
CA TRP A 170 0.65 -9.58 -9.27
C TRP A 170 0.91 -9.81 -7.78
N ASP A 171 -0.12 -9.71 -6.95
CA ASP A 171 -0.06 -9.88 -5.48
C ASP A 171 0.07 -11.35 -5.03
N SER A 172 -0.17 -12.29 -5.94
CA SER A 172 0.15 -13.72 -5.75
C SER A 172 1.51 -14.06 -6.37
N VAL A 173 1.85 -13.43 -7.50
CA VAL A 173 3.14 -13.62 -8.17
C VAL A 173 4.30 -13.20 -7.24
N ASP A 174 4.17 -12.07 -6.56
CA ASP A 174 5.21 -11.59 -5.65
C ASP A 174 5.41 -12.50 -4.43
N GLU A 175 4.32 -13.11 -3.90
CA GLU A 175 4.44 -14.13 -2.84
C GLU A 175 5.17 -15.38 -3.31
N LEU A 176 4.85 -15.89 -4.49
CA LEU A 176 5.55 -17.03 -5.07
C LEU A 176 7.03 -16.73 -5.31
N MET A 177 7.34 -15.53 -5.81
CA MET A 177 8.72 -15.07 -5.98
C MET A 177 9.44 -14.95 -4.64
N ALA A 178 8.75 -14.44 -3.59
CA ALA A 178 9.33 -14.36 -2.26
C ALA A 178 9.69 -15.75 -1.72
N LEU A 179 8.79 -16.72 -1.83
CA LEU A 179 9.06 -18.11 -1.44
C LEU A 179 10.22 -18.71 -2.23
N TYR A 180 10.30 -18.48 -3.54
CA TYR A 180 11.41 -18.94 -4.38
C TYR A 180 12.77 -18.41 -3.90
N PHE A 181 12.83 -17.17 -3.40
CA PHE A 181 14.04 -16.57 -2.82
C PHE A 181 14.18 -16.79 -1.31
N ASP A 182 13.48 -17.79 -0.75
CA ASP A 182 13.56 -18.19 0.68
C ASP A 182 13.13 -17.09 1.67
N TRP A 183 12.20 -16.21 1.23
CA TRP A 183 11.52 -15.26 2.09
C TRP A 183 10.22 -15.84 2.62
N LYS A 184 9.81 -15.39 3.82
CA LYS A 184 8.49 -15.65 4.39
C LYS A 184 7.58 -14.44 4.17
N PHE A 185 6.29 -14.68 4.05
CA PHE A 185 5.28 -13.63 4.16
C PHE A 185 4.38 -13.91 5.36
N TYR A 186 3.83 -12.84 5.92
CA TYR A 186 3.02 -12.93 7.14
C TYR A 186 1.82 -11.99 7.09
N THR A 187 0.63 -12.51 7.41
CA THR A 187 -0.59 -11.72 7.55
C THR A 187 -1.01 -11.68 9.01
N ASP A 188 -0.96 -10.50 9.62
CA ASP A 188 -1.37 -10.32 11.01
C ASP A 188 -2.88 -10.09 11.11
N HIS A 189 -3.60 -11.08 11.62
CA HIS A 189 -5.06 -11.06 11.77
C HIS A 189 -5.57 -10.01 12.77
N ARG A 190 -4.69 -9.40 13.58
CA ARG A 190 -5.02 -8.31 14.52
C ARG A 190 -5.01 -6.94 13.84
N LEU A 191 -4.40 -6.83 12.67
CA LEU A 191 -4.36 -5.62 11.87
C LEU A 191 -5.57 -5.56 10.95
N LEU A 192 -6.64 -4.92 11.45
CA LEU A 192 -7.91 -4.78 10.74
C LEU A 192 -7.93 -3.45 9.98
N VAL A 193 -7.79 -3.50 8.67
CA VAL A 193 -7.85 -2.34 7.78
C VAL A 193 -9.24 -2.25 7.19
N LYS A 194 -9.88 -1.09 7.31
CA LYS A 194 -11.19 -0.85 6.71
C LYS A 194 -11.01 -0.53 5.23
N HIS A 195 -11.70 -1.25 4.36
CA HIS A 195 -11.73 -1.07 2.93
C HIS A 195 -13.09 -0.45 2.56
N LEU A 196 -13.08 0.75 1.99
CA LEU A 196 -14.25 1.63 1.89
C LEU A 196 -15.05 1.45 0.60
N LYS A 197 -14.55 0.68 -0.37
CA LYS A 197 -15.23 0.28 -1.61
C LYS A 197 -15.76 -1.12 -1.56
#